data_fb24e0858ccbaf5371d309a50ab576d7
#
_entry.id   fb24e0858ccbaf5371d309a50ab576d7
#
_cell.length_a   1.000
_cell.length_b   1.000
_cell.length_c   1.000
_cell.angle_alpha   90.00
_cell.angle_beta   90.00
_cell.angle_gamma   90.00
#
_symmetry.space_group_name_H-M   'P 1'
#
loop_
_entity.id
_entity.type
_entity.pdbx_description
1 polymer ?
#
loop_
_entity_poly.entity_id
_entity_poly.type
_entity_poly.pdbx_seq_one_letter_code
_entity_poly.pdbx_strand_id
1 'polypeptide(L)'
;MLQNNPELKSKIDQLWNKFWSGGISNPLTAIEQITYLLFMKRLDELDLKKQADAEFTGEKYTSKFEGMWIPPEYRAKLKEDDSKRDQAKKLADGKMYEINKQSLRWGEFKNYQAEDMLQHVQNKVFPFLRDMNGAESNFTHHMKNAVFIIPKPALLVEAVKTIDEIFEIMEKDSKEKGQAFQDIQGDVYEMLLSEIATAGKNGQFRTPRHIIKLMAELVQPQLGHRIADPACGSGGFLLGAYQYIVTQLALKAGAKNLQTDEDGFVRTSVAATLTEKAKSILSNSLYGYDIDSTMVRLGLMNLMMHGIDEPKIDYKDTLSKSFVEESEYDVVIANPPFTGSIDKGDINENFTLATTKTELLYVENIYRLLKKGGTACVIVPQGVLFGSGGAFKNLRQLLVDRCDLKAVISMPSGVFKPYAGVSTAILLFTKVWGPKEKVAKPATESVWFYEMAADGYSLDDKRSKQTGYGDLQDIVAKFHARNPKTDTDRTQKCFVVPHAEIASDENNYDLSLSRYKEDVFAEVKYEAPAVILEKLLKAEVGAASDEDLASVQGGIVRELLELKGMIG
;
A
#
# COMPACT_ATOMS: atom_id res chain seq x y z
N MET A 1 -9.61 -7.19 10.76
CA MET A 1 -10.74 -8.13 10.97
C MET A 1 -10.71 -9.32 10.02
N LEU A 2 -10.54 -9.12 8.72
CA LEU A 2 -10.43 -10.24 7.75
C LEU A 2 -9.16 -11.07 7.91
N GLN A 3 -8.04 -10.45 8.27
CA GLN A 3 -6.78 -11.15 8.55
C GLN A 3 -6.88 -12.15 9.72
N ASN A 4 -7.90 -12.01 10.57
CA ASN A 4 -8.17 -12.88 11.70
C ASN A 4 -9.26 -13.94 11.41
N ASN A 5 -9.75 -14.06 10.16
CA ASN A 5 -10.66 -15.12 9.77
C ASN A 5 -9.88 -16.30 9.17
N PRO A 6 -9.64 -17.39 9.92
CA PRO A 6 -8.84 -18.52 9.44
C PRO A 6 -9.46 -19.26 8.25
N GLU A 7 -10.81 -19.26 8.16
CA GLU A 7 -11.53 -19.90 7.07
C GLU A 7 -11.29 -19.13 5.76
N LEU A 8 -11.42 -17.79 5.80
CA LEU A 8 -11.16 -16.94 4.65
C LEU A 8 -9.70 -17.07 4.18
N LYS A 9 -8.75 -17.04 5.13
CA LYS A 9 -7.33 -17.24 4.81
C LYS A 9 -7.08 -18.58 4.14
N SER A 10 -7.65 -19.66 4.69
CA SER A 10 -7.54 -21.00 4.10
C SER A 10 -8.09 -21.06 2.67
N LYS A 11 -9.20 -20.38 2.37
CA LYS A 11 -9.76 -20.34 1.00
C LYS A 11 -8.88 -19.55 0.03
N ILE A 12 -8.27 -18.47 0.50
CA ILE A 12 -7.32 -17.67 -0.29
C ILE A 12 -6.06 -18.50 -0.61
N ASP A 13 -5.50 -19.19 0.38
CA ASP A 13 -4.36 -20.09 0.20
C ASP A 13 -4.70 -21.24 -0.77
N GLN A 14 -5.92 -21.80 -0.67
CA GLN A 14 -6.40 -22.82 -1.62
C GLN A 14 -6.49 -22.28 -3.05
N LEU A 15 -7.05 -21.08 -3.24
CA LEU A 15 -7.14 -20.44 -4.55
C LEU A 15 -5.74 -20.27 -5.16
N TRP A 16 -4.80 -19.77 -4.38
CA TRP A 16 -3.41 -19.59 -4.77
C TRP A 16 -2.75 -20.90 -5.20
N ASN A 17 -2.83 -21.92 -4.35
CA ASN A 17 -2.22 -23.23 -4.60
C ASN A 17 -2.78 -23.91 -5.86
N LYS A 18 -4.07 -23.67 -6.18
CA LYS A 18 -4.70 -24.17 -7.40
C LYS A 18 -4.10 -23.56 -8.65
N PHE A 19 -3.83 -22.25 -8.64
CA PHE A 19 -3.16 -21.57 -9.77
C PHE A 19 -1.75 -22.09 -9.97
N TRP A 20 -1.00 -22.22 -8.87
CA TRP A 20 0.36 -22.75 -8.92
C TRP A 20 0.43 -24.18 -9.46
N SER A 21 -0.35 -25.10 -8.90
CA SER A 21 -0.43 -26.48 -9.34
C SER A 21 -1.11 -26.64 -10.71
N GLY A 22 -1.94 -25.70 -11.10
CA GLY A 22 -2.64 -25.64 -12.38
C GLY A 22 -1.77 -25.26 -13.58
N GLY A 23 -0.51 -24.86 -13.34
CA GLY A 23 0.47 -24.56 -14.41
C GLY A 23 0.80 -23.07 -14.55
N ILE A 24 0.32 -22.19 -13.67
CA ILE A 24 0.67 -20.77 -13.65
C ILE A 24 1.70 -20.55 -12.54
N SER A 25 2.97 -20.78 -12.85
CA SER A 25 4.09 -20.75 -11.89
C SER A 25 4.68 -19.36 -11.66
N ASN A 26 4.36 -18.37 -12.48
CA ASN A 26 4.76 -16.99 -12.26
C ASN A 26 3.78 -16.33 -11.28
N PRO A 27 4.23 -15.88 -10.09
CA PRO A 27 3.36 -15.29 -9.10
C PRO A 27 2.58 -14.08 -9.61
N LEU A 28 3.25 -13.15 -10.31
CA LEU A 28 2.62 -11.94 -10.83
C LEU A 28 1.53 -12.26 -11.85
N THR A 29 1.78 -13.24 -12.69
CA THR A 29 0.78 -13.73 -13.65
C THR A 29 -0.42 -14.37 -12.94
N ALA A 30 -0.19 -15.20 -11.91
CA ALA A 30 -1.28 -15.79 -11.13
C ALA A 30 -2.13 -14.71 -10.45
N ILE A 31 -1.48 -13.69 -9.86
CA ILE A 31 -2.16 -12.51 -9.29
C ILE A 31 -3.07 -11.87 -10.32
N GLU A 32 -2.52 -11.58 -11.47
CA GLU A 32 -3.24 -10.87 -12.52
C GLU A 32 -4.50 -11.67 -12.95
N GLN A 33 -4.38 -12.97 -13.13
CA GLN A 33 -5.52 -13.83 -13.52
C GLN A 33 -6.57 -13.93 -12.40
N ILE A 34 -6.15 -14.12 -11.15
CA ILE A 34 -7.06 -14.14 -10.00
C ILE A 34 -7.77 -12.78 -9.89
N THR A 35 -7.04 -11.69 -10.06
CA THR A 35 -7.60 -10.33 -10.03
C THR A 35 -8.67 -10.13 -11.10
N TYR A 36 -8.47 -10.61 -12.32
CA TYR A 36 -9.49 -10.53 -13.36
C TYR A 36 -10.78 -11.24 -12.95
N LEU A 37 -10.69 -12.43 -12.38
CA LEU A 37 -11.87 -13.17 -11.91
C LEU A 37 -12.58 -12.46 -10.75
N LEU A 38 -11.83 -11.95 -9.76
CA LEU A 38 -12.40 -11.18 -8.66
C LEU A 38 -13.08 -9.91 -9.15
N PHE A 39 -12.46 -9.23 -10.11
CA PHE A 39 -13.04 -8.02 -10.70
C PHE A 39 -14.32 -8.33 -11.48
N MET A 40 -14.38 -9.42 -12.25
CA MET A 40 -15.60 -9.89 -12.93
C MET A 40 -16.73 -10.14 -11.92
N LYS A 41 -16.44 -10.89 -10.84
CA LYS A 41 -17.41 -11.18 -9.77
C LYS A 41 -17.91 -9.90 -9.12
N ARG A 42 -16.98 -9.02 -8.73
CA ARG A 42 -17.31 -7.75 -8.07
C ARG A 42 -18.14 -6.84 -8.97
N LEU A 43 -17.78 -6.76 -10.24
CA LEU A 43 -18.50 -5.93 -11.21
C LEU A 43 -19.96 -6.36 -11.35
N ASP A 44 -20.23 -7.67 -11.42
CA ASP A 44 -21.56 -8.21 -11.51
C ASP A 44 -22.39 -7.88 -10.24
N GLU A 45 -21.82 -8.10 -9.05
CA GLU A 45 -22.49 -7.79 -7.78
C GLU A 45 -22.78 -6.30 -7.59
N LEU A 46 -21.83 -5.43 -7.95
CA LEU A 46 -22.03 -3.98 -7.88
C LEU A 46 -23.14 -3.51 -8.80
N ASP A 47 -23.20 -4.05 -10.01
CA ASP A 47 -24.24 -3.71 -10.98
C ASP A 47 -25.60 -4.17 -10.50
N LEU A 48 -25.74 -5.41 -10.00
CA LEU A 48 -26.98 -5.93 -9.42
C LEU A 48 -27.44 -5.09 -8.23
N LYS A 49 -26.52 -4.70 -7.35
CA LYS A 49 -26.84 -3.85 -6.21
C LYS A 49 -27.34 -2.47 -6.65
N LYS A 50 -26.65 -1.82 -7.61
CA LYS A 50 -27.07 -0.52 -8.15
C LYS A 50 -28.45 -0.60 -8.82
N GLN A 51 -28.77 -1.72 -9.49
CA GLN A 51 -30.11 -1.97 -10.03
C GLN A 51 -31.15 -2.04 -8.92
N ALA A 52 -30.92 -2.85 -7.89
CA ALA A 52 -31.83 -2.98 -6.75
C ALA A 52 -32.03 -1.66 -5.99
N ASP A 53 -30.97 -0.92 -5.75
CA ASP A 53 -31.02 0.40 -5.09
C ASP A 53 -31.84 1.40 -5.94
N ALA A 54 -31.66 1.41 -7.27
CA ALA A 54 -32.41 2.28 -8.19
C ALA A 54 -33.88 1.91 -8.26
N GLU A 55 -34.22 0.62 -8.27
CA GLU A 55 -35.62 0.15 -8.19
C GLU A 55 -36.28 0.60 -6.89
N PHE A 56 -35.55 0.51 -5.76
CA PHE A 56 -36.07 0.92 -4.45
C PHE A 56 -36.24 2.44 -4.33
N THR A 57 -35.29 3.23 -4.88
CA THR A 57 -35.35 4.71 -4.80
C THR A 57 -36.17 5.35 -5.91
N GLY A 58 -36.52 4.60 -6.96
CA GLY A 58 -37.18 5.13 -8.16
C GLY A 58 -36.27 5.92 -9.09
N GLU A 59 -34.94 5.85 -8.88
CA GLU A 59 -33.94 6.46 -9.73
C GLU A 59 -33.71 5.65 -11.01
N LYS A 60 -33.23 6.33 -12.08
CA LYS A 60 -32.87 5.63 -13.32
C LYS A 60 -31.42 5.14 -13.23
N TYR A 61 -31.22 3.85 -13.36
CA TYR A 61 -29.90 3.24 -13.50
C TYR A 61 -29.85 2.40 -14.79
N THR A 62 -28.81 2.57 -15.57
CA THR A 62 -28.55 1.74 -16.76
C THR A 62 -27.45 0.74 -16.42
N SER A 63 -27.82 -0.54 -16.42
CA SER A 63 -26.88 -1.62 -16.12
C SER A 63 -25.78 -1.70 -17.18
N LYS A 64 -24.54 -1.97 -16.73
CA LYS A 64 -23.41 -2.27 -17.63
C LYS A 64 -23.65 -3.55 -18.45
N PHE A 65 -24.53 -4.43 -17.98
CA PHE A 65 -24.90 -5.68 -18.63
C PHE A 65 -26.24 -5.61 -19.39
N GLU A 66 -26.78 -4.41 -19.60
CA GLU A 66 -28.00 -4.23 -20.39
C GLU A 66 -27.69 -4.13 -21.89
N GLY A 67 -28.54 -4.79 -22.71
CA GLY A 67 -28.48 -4.72 -24.18
C GLY A 67 -27.42 -5.62 -24.81
N MET A 68 -27.06 -5.29 -26.04
CA MET A 68 -26.12 -6.05 -26.85
C MET A 68 -24.73 -5.41 -26.85
N TRP A 69 -23.69 -6.21 -26.95
CA TRP A 69 -22.30 -5.76 -27.09
C TRP A 69 -21.69 -6.31 -28.38
N ILE A 70 -21.02 -5.45 -29.12
CA ILE A 70 -20.29 -5.81 -30.34
C ILE A 70 -18.79 -5.66 -30.03
N PRO A 71 -17.99 -6.72 -30.15
CA PRO A 71 -16.54 -6.66 -29.94
C PRO A 71 -15.86 -5.59 -30.82
N PRO A 72 -14.80 -4.91 -30.33
CA PRO A 72 -14.15 -3.82 -31.05
C PRO A 72 -13.69 -4.14 -32.46
N GLU A 73 -13.18 -5.37 -32.69
CA GLU A 73 -12.73 -5.85 -34.00
C GLU A 73 -13.83 -5.91 -35.05
N TYR A 74 -15.09 -6.06 -34.62
CA TYR A 74 -16.25 -6.08 -35.51
C TYR A 74 -16.86 -4.69 -35.71
N ARG A 75 -16.70 -3.77 -34.73
CA ARG A 75 -17.16 -2.37 -34.88
C ARG A 75 -16.47 -1.64 -36.02
N ALA A 76 -15.17 -1.89 -36.23
CA ALA A 76 -14.42 -1.30 -37.33
C ALA A 76 -15.02 -1.70 -38.69
N LYS A 77 -15.32 -3.00 -38.87
CA LYS A 77 -15.94 -3.52 -40.09
C LYS A 77 -17.36 -3.01 -40.36
N LEU A 78 -18.10 -2.69 -39.26
CA LEU A 78 -19.45 -2.14 -39.35
C LEU A 78 -19.47 -0.64 -39.72
N LYS A 79 -18.37 0.10 -39.47
CA LYS A 79 -18.26 1.53 -39.82
C LYS A 79 -17.96 1.76 -41.31
N GLU A 80 -17.38 0.79 -41.97
CA GLU A 80 -17.02 0.90 -43.40
C GLU A 80 -18.20 0.84 -44.34
N ASP A 81 -19.38 0.37 -43.87
CA ASP A 81 -20.58 0.24 -44.74
C ASP A 81 -21.87 0.44 -43.96
N ASP A 82 -22.27 1.73 -43.76
CA ASP A 82 -23.53 2.09 -43.08
C ASP A 82 -24.80 1.57 -43.81
N SER A 83 -24.70 1.30 -45.13
CA SER A 83 -25.82 0.76 -45.93
C SER A 83 -26.07 -0.73 -45.67
N LYS A 84 -25.11 -1.44 -45.07
CA LYS A 84 -25.17 -2.86 -44.75
C LYS A 84 -25.29 -3.17 -43.26
N ARG A 85 -25.65 -2.16 -42.43
CA ARG A 85 -25.70 -2.30 -40.97
C ARG A 85 -26.53 -3.49 -40.50
N ASP A 86 -27.64 -3.80 -41.15
CA ASP A 86 -28.45 -4.97 -40.87
C ASP A 86 -27.90 -6.29 -41.40
N GLN A 87 -27.10 -6.23 -42.49
CA GLN A 87 -26.40 -7.40 -43.05
C GLN A 87 -25.05 -7.67 -42.35
N ALA A 88 -24.43 -6.66 -41.79
CA ALA A 88 -23.18 -6.78 -41.04
C ALA A 88 -23.34 -7.43 -39.67
N LYS A 89 -24.58 -7.57 -39.17
CA LYS A 89 -24.89 -8.44 -38.03
C LYS A 89 -24.60 -9.91 -38.30
N LYS A 90 -24.49 -10.29 -39.60
CA LYS A 90 -24.06 -11.60 -40.05
C LYS A 90 -22.77 -11.42 -40.86
N LEU A 91 -21.62 -11.81 -40.31
CA LEU A 91 -20.37 -11.91 -41.08
C LEU A 91 -20.45 -13.14 -42.00
N ALA A 92 -19.50 -13.24 -42.96
CA ALA A 92 -19.48 -14.17 -44.09
C ALA A 92 -19.70 -15.66 -43.75
N ASP A 93 -19.54 -16.08 -42.52
CA ASP A 93 -19.76 -17.42 -41.98
C ASP A 93 -21.12 -17.61 -41.29
N GLY A 94 -22.02 -16.62 -41.35
CA GLY A 94 -23.39 -16.72 -40.82
C GLY A 94 -23.53 -16.58 -39.30
N LYS A 95 -22.43 -16.27 -38.61
CA LYS A 95 -22.45 -16.06 -37.14
C LYS A 95 -22.88 -14.64 -36.80
N MET A 96 -23.75 -14.50 -35.78
CA MET A 96 -24.11 -13.21 -35.23
C MET A 96 -23.02 -12.74 -34.27
N TYR A 97 -22.53 -11.52 -34.46
CA TYR A 97 -21.45 -10.93 -33.66
C TYR A 97 -21.94 -10.04 -32.51
N GLU A 98 -23.24 -9.89 -32.36
CA GLU A 98 -23.83 -9.24 -31.19
C GLU A 98 -23.95 -10.25 -30.06
N ILE A 99 -23.34 -9.89 -28.93
CA ILE A 99 -23.36 -10.70 -27.70
C ILE A 99 -24.33 -10.06 -26.73
N ASN A 100 -25.31 -10.82 -26.24
CA ASN A 100 -26.17 -10.37 -25.16
C ASN A 100 -25.32 -10.20 -23.89
N LYS A 101 -25.24 -8.97 -23.38
CA LYS A 101 -24.45 -8.67 -22.21
C LYS A 101 -24.88 -9.43 -20.95
N GLN A 102 -26.14 -9.84 -20.83
CA GLN A 102 -26.59 -10.67 -19.72
C GLN A 102 -25.84 -11.99 -19.63
N SER A 103 -25.48 -12.61 -20.79
CA SER A 103 -24.70 -13.85 -20.80
C SER A 103 -23.27 -13.68 -20.28
N LEU A 104 -22.79 -12.43 -20.15
CA LEU A 104 -21.44 -12.10 -19.67
C LEU A 104 -21.36 -11.93 -18.14
N ARG A 105 -22.51 -12.01 -17.44
CA ARG A 105 -22.57 -11.93 -15.99
C ARG A 105 -21.91 -13.14 -15.33
N TRP A 106 -21.27 -12.90 -14.21
CA TRP A 106 -20.71 -13.97 -13.37
C TRP A 106 -21.76 -15.02 -13.01
N GLY A 107 -22.94 -14.60 -12.61
CA GLY A 107 -24.04 -15.47 -12.23
C GLY A 107 -24.51 -16.41 -13.34
N GLU A 108 -24.33 -16.03 -14.60
CA GLU A 108 -24.68 -16.83 -15.75
C GLU A 108 -23.59 -17.86 -16.11
N PHE A 109 -22.37 -17.39 -16.42
CA PHE A 109 -21.34 -18.27 -16.93
C PHE A 109 -20.76 -19.24 -15.89
N LYS A 110 -20.87 -18.95 -14.59
CA LYS A 110 -20.42 -19.87 -13.54
C LYS A 110 -21.12 -21.23 -13.57
N ASN A 111 -22.27 -21.31 -14.21
CA ASN A 111 -23.06 -22.54 -14.33
C ASN A 111 -22.75 -23.34 -15.62
N TYR A 112 -21.84 -22.86 -16.47
CA TYR A 112 -21.49 -23.54 -17.72
C TYR A 112 -20.60 -24.77 -17.45
N GLN A 113 -20.63 -25.74 -18.38
CA GLN A 113 -19.68 -26.83 -18.37
C GLN A 113 -18.25 -26.32 -18.53
N ALA A 114 -17.27 -27.04 -18.01
CA ALA A 114 -15.90 -26.56 -17.89
C ALA A 114 -15.29 -26.00 -19.19
N GLU A 115 -15.44 -26.72 -20.29
CA GLU A 115 -14.94 -26.29 -21.61
C GLU A 115 -15.67 -25.07 -22.12
N ASP A 116 -17.02 -25.08 -22.02
CA ASP A 116 -17.85 -23.95 -22.45
C ASP A 116 -17.58 -22.70 -21.61
N MET A 117 -17.39 -22.86 -20.30
CA MET A 117 -17.01 -21.77 -19.40
C MET A 117 -15.71 -21.13 -19.83
N LEU A 118 -14.65 -21.93 -20.05
CA LEU A 118 -13.35 -21.41 -20.44
C LEU A 118 -13.42 -20.66 -21.76
N GLN A 119 -14.05 -21.25 -22.77
CA GLN A 119 -14.23 -20.62 -24.07
C GLN A 119 -15.06 -19.35 -24.00
N HIS A 120 -16.13 -19.36 -23.20
CA HIS A 120 -16.98 -18.19 -23.02
C HIS A 120 -16.25 -17.05 -22.31
N VAL A 121 -15.51 -17.34 -21.23
CA VAL A 121 -14.74 -16.33 -20.51
C VAL A 121 -13.62 -15.77 -21.39
N GLN A 122 -12.83 -16.61 -22.05
CA GLN A 122 -11.72 -16.17 -22.91
C GLN A 122 -12.18 -15.33 -24.10
N ASN A 123 -13.25 -15.74 -24.78
CA ASN A 123 -13.64 -15.17 -26.08
C ASN A 123 -14.74 -14.11 -25.97
N LYS A 124 -15.44 -13.99 -24.83
CA LYS A 124 -16.58 -13.06 -24.68
C LYS A 124 -16.47 -12.22 -23.42
N VAL A 125 -16.40 -12.84 -22.23
CA VAL A 125 -16.43 -12.09 -20.96
C VAL A 125 -15.17 -11.22 -20.79
N PHE A 126 -14.00 -11.78 -21.00
CA PHE A 126 -12.75 -11.04 -20.84
C PHE A 126 -12.56 -9.93 -21.90
N PRO A 127 -12.84 -10.14 -23.20
CA PRO A 127 -12.89 -9.07 -24.19
C PRO A 127 -13.90 -7.96 -23.86
N PHE A 128 -15.08 -8.31 -23.33
CA PHE A 128 -16.04 -7.33 -22.85
C PHE A 128 -15.49 -6.51 -21.67
N LEU A 129 -14.87 -7.18 -20.71
CA LEU A 129 -14.24 -6.53 -19.56
C LEU A 129 -13.21 -5.47 -20.00
N ARG A 130 -12.38 -5.79 -20.98
CA ARG A 130 -11.38 -4.85 -21.53
C ARG A 130 -12.00 -3.62 -22.19
N ASP A 131 -13.22 -3.73 -22.71
CA ASP A 131 -13.91 -2.70 -23.50
C ASP A 131 -15.03 -1.97 -22.75
N MET A 132 -15.36 -2.40 -21.54
CA MET A 132 -16.62 -2.04 -20.86
C MET A 132 -16.78 -0.55 -20.52
N ASN A 133 -15.68 0.19 -20.40
CA ASN A 133 -15.71 1.63 -20.10
C ASN A 133 -15.58 2.52 -21.36
N GLY A 134 -15.60 1.91 -22.56
CA GLY A 134 -15.45 2.63 -23.83
C GLY A 134 -14.00 2.89 -24.23
N ALA A 135 -13.78 3.19 -25.52
CA ALA A 135 -12.45 3.30 -26.11
C ALA A 135 -11.58 4.42 -25.51
N GLU A 136 -12.20 5.49 -25.00
CA GLU A 136 -11.53 6.68 -24.47
C GLU A 136 -11.17 6.54 -22.98
N SER A 137 -11.60 5.48 -22.30
CA SER A 137 -11.33 5.32 -20.89
C SER A 137 -9.88 4.88 -20.63
N ASN A 138 -9.29 5.40 -19.55
CA ASN A 138 -7.96 5.00 -19.10
C ASN A 138 -7.88 3.50 -18.82
N PHE A 139 -8.92 2.93 -18.21
CA PHE A 139 -9.02 1.49 -17.95
C PHE A 139 -8.93 0.67 -19.26
N THR A 140 -9.77 1.00 -20.26
CA THR A 140 -9.78 0.29 -21.54
C THR A 140 -8.42 0.40 -22.25
N HIS A 141 -7.77 1.58 -22.18
CA HIS A 141 -6.44 1.77 -22.77
C HIS A 141 -5.41 0.80 -22.20
N HIS A 142 -5.33 0.69 -20.89
CA HIS A 142 -4.35 -0.18 -20.20
C HIS A 142 -4.72 -1.67 -20.25
N MET A 143 -6.03 -1.98 -20.34
CA MET A 143 -6.50 -3.36 -20.49
C MET A 143 -6.36 -3.92 -21.92
N LYS A 144 -6.09 -3.09 -22.92
CA LYS A 144 -6.02 -3.49 -24.34
C LYS A 144 -5.09 -4.70 -24.58
N ASN A 145 -3.94 -4.70 -23.92
CA ASN A 145 -2.91 -5.75 -24.06
C ASN A 145 -3.00 -6.82 -22.95
N ALA A 146 -4.02 -6.77 -22.10
CA ALA A 146 -4.24 -7.80 -21.09
C ALA A 146 -4.68 -9.11 -21.73
N VAL A 147 -4.18 -10.23 -21.19
CA VAL A 147 -4.46 -11.57 -21.71
C VAL A 147 -4.99 -12.46 -20.60
N PHE A 148 -6.08 -13.18 -20.89
CA PHE A 148 -6.61 -14.21 -20.02
C PHE A 148 -5.99 -15.57 -20.39
N ILE A 149 -5.12 -16.10 -19.52
CA ILE A 149 -4.27 -17.25 -19.84
C ILE A 149 -4.49 -18.47 -18.97
N ILE A 150 -5.64 -18.59 -18.29
CA ILE A 150 -5.96 -19.81 -17.54
C ILE A 150 -5.96 -21.00 -18.52
N PRO A 151 -5.04 -22.00 -18.33
CA PRO A 151 -4.79 -22.99 -19.39
C PRO A 151 -5.75 -24.19 -19.37
N LYS A 152 -6.44 -24.42 -18.25
CA LYS A 152 -7.25 -25.63 -18.04
C LYS A 152 -8.67 -25.27 -17.61
N PRO A 153 -9.69 -25.87 -18.27
CA PRO A 153 -11.09 -25.68 -17.89
C PRO A 153 -11.37 -26.01 -16.41
N ALA A 154 -10.82 -27.12 -15.92
CA ALA A 154 -10.98 -27.52 -14.53
C ALA A 154 -10.43 -26.48 -13.54
N LEU A 155 -9.30 -25.83 -13.84
CA LEU A 155 -8.73 -24.77 -13.00
C LEU A 155 -9.68 -23.56 -12.92
N LEU A 156 -10.29 -23.17 -14.05
CA LEU A 156 -11.25 -22.06 -14.06
C LEU A 156 -12.48 -22.38 -13.22
N VAL A 157 -13.07 -23.56 -13.37
CA VAL A 157 -14.24 -23.99 -12.58
C VAL A 157 -13.93 -23.97 -11.10
N GLU A 158 -12.78 -24.52 -10.69
CA GLU A 158 -12.36 -24.52 -9.31
C GLU A 158 -12.08 -23.12 -8.76
N ALA A 159 -11.49 -22.24 -9.57
CA ALA A 159 -11.25 -20.85 -9.20
C ALA A 159 -12.56 -20.09 -8.99
N VAL A 160 -13.51 -20.21 -9.93
CA VAL A 160 -14.85 -19.62 -9.85
C VAL A 160 -15.57 -20.08 -8.59
N LYS A 161 -15.59 -21.39 -8.32
CA LYS A 161 -16.19 -21.94 -7.11
C LYS A 161 -15.55 -21.39 -5.82
N THR A 162 -14.21 -21.38 -5.76
CA THR A 162 -13.49 -20.90 -4.58
C THR A 162 -13.74 -19.40 -4.35
N ILE A 163 -13.83 -18.61 -5.42
CA ILE A 163 -14.16 -17.19 -5.35
C ILE A 163 -15.59 -17.00 -4.82
N ASP A 164 -16.57 -17.76 -5.29
CA ASP A 164 -17.94 -17.70 -4.75
C ASP A 164 -17.95 -18.02 -3.24
N GLU A 165 -17.25 -19.08 -2.80
CA GLU A 165 -17.12 -19.42 -1.38
C GLU A 165 -16.48 -18.30 -0.55
N ILE A 166 -15.43 -17.64 -1.08
CA ILE A 166 -14.79 -16.48 -0.44
C ILE A 166 -15.82 -15.35 -0.25
N PHE A 167 -16.62 -15.04 -1.26
CA PHE A 167 -17.62 -13.98 -1.20
C PHE A 167 -18.78 -14.32 -0.26
N GLU A 168 -19.19 -15.59 -0.16
CA GLU A 168 -20.20 -16.05 0.81
C GLU A 168 -19.73 -15.89 2.26
N ILE A 169 -18.46 -16.27 2.56
CA ILE A 169 -17.85 -16.05 3.89
C ILE A 169 -17.84 -14.57 4.24
N MET A 170 -17.49 -13.72 3.27
CA MET A 170 -17.44 -12.27 3.46
C MET A 170 -18.84 -11.68 3.71
N GLU A 171 -19.85 -12.13 2.99
CA GLU A 171 -21.22 -11.66 3.18
C GLU A 171 -21.74 -12.04 4.57
N LYS A 172 -21.44 -13.24 5.04
CA LYS A 172 -21.76 -13.69 6.39
C LYS A 172 -21.07 -12.82 7.45
N ASP A 173 -19.76 -12.61 7.32
CA ASP A 173 -18.99 -11.75 8.23
C ASP A 173 -19.52 -10.30 8.25
N SER A 174 -19.94 -9.77 7.10
CA SER A 174 -20.55 -8.45 6.98
C SER A 174 -21.84 -8.32 7.79
N LYS A 175 -22.72 -9.31 7.64
CA LYS A 175 -24.02 -9.33 8.35
C LYS A 175 -23.83 -9.46 9.87
N GLU A 176 -22.89 -10.30 10.30
CA GLU A 176 -22.60 -10.54 11.73
C GLU A 176 -21.95 -9.32 12.42
N LYS A 177 -21.11 -8.57 11.70
CA LYS A 177 -20.31 -7.46 12.26
C LYS A 177 -20.88 -6.08 11.95
N GLY A 178 -21.98 -5.99 11.19
CA GLY A 178 -22.59 -4.71 10.82
C GLY A 178 -21.71 -3.81 9.94
N GLN A 179 -20.72 -4.38 9.26
CA GLN A 179 -19.87 -3.67 8.31
C GLN A 179 -20.47 -3.66 6.92
N ALA A 180 -20.26 -2.59 6.17
CA ALA A 180 -20.71 -2.56 4.80
C ALA A 180 -19.95 -3.60 3.96
N PHE A 181 -20.68 -4.47 3.29
CA PHE A 181 -20.15 -5.54 2.44
C PHE A 181 -19.14 -5.04 1.38
N GLN A 182 -19.33 -3.82 0.87
CA GLN A 182 -18.45 -3.21 -0.11
C GLN A 182 -17.02 -2.96 0.42
N ASP A 183 -16.90 -2.56 1.68
CA ASP A 183 -15.60 -2.30 2.29
C ASP A 183 -14.84 -3.62 2.52
N ILE A 184 -15.58 -4.68 2.89
CA ILE A 184 -15.01 -6.02 3.10
C ILE A 184 -14.47 -6.60 1.79
N GLN A 185 -15.17 -6.40 0.67
CA GLN A 185 -14.71 -6.89 -0.64
C GLN A 185 -13.41 -6.24 -1.11
N GLY A 186 -13.28 -4.93 -0.93
CA GLY A 186 -12.03 -4.22 -1.18
C GLY A 186 -10.90 -4.73 -0.30
N ASP A 187 -11.19 -4.96 0.98
CA ASP A 187 -10.25 -5.50 1.96
C ASP A 187 -9.76 -6.90 1.60
N VAL A 188 -10.64 -7.78 1.08
CA VAL A 188 -10.23 -9.12 0.61
C VAL A 188 -9.33 -9.03 -0.63
N TYR A 189 -9.64 -8.14 -1.56
CA TYR A 189 -8.78 -7.94 -2.71
C TYR A 189 -7.37 -7.49 -2.29
N GLU A 190 -7.28 -6.53 -1.38
CA GLU A 190 -6.00 -6.10 -0.85
C GLU A 190 -5.30 -7.20 -0.03
N MET A 191 -6.05 -8.02 0.72
CA MET A 191 -5.49 -9.17 1.42
C MET A 191 -4.92 -10.19 0.42
N LEU A 192 -5.65 -10.50 -0.65
CA LEU A 192 -5.16 -11.34 -1.75
C LEU A 192 -3.88 -10.76 -2.36
N LEU A 193 -3.85 -9.48 -2.66
CA LEU A 193 -2.64 -8.82 -3.14
C LEU A 193 -1.48 -8.91 -2.12
N SER A 194 -1.76 -8.92 -0.81
CA SER A 194 -0.71 -9.02 0.21
C SER A 194 -0.15 -10.43 0.37
N GLU A 195 -1.02 -11.45 0.41
CA GLU A 195 -0.59 -12.85 0.54
C GLU A 195 0.21 -13.31 -0.70
N ILE A 196 -0.19 -12.83 -1.85
CA ILE A 196 0.45 -13.17 -3.12
C ILE A 196 1.81 -12.48 -3.26
N ALA A 197 1.95 -11.27 -2.78
CA ALA A 197 3.23 -10.60 -2.75
C ALA A 197 4.25 -11.33 -1.86
N THR A 198 3.81 -12.00 -0.77
CA THR A 198 4.69 -12.83 0.08
C THR A 198 5.22 -14.08 -0.62
N ALA A 199 4.50 -14.62 -1.60
CA ALA A 199 4.89 -15.82 -2.36
C ALA A 199 5.88 -15.55 -3.50
N GLY A 200 6.04 -14.30 -3.93
CA GLY A 200 6.85 -13.94 -5.11
C GLY A 200 8.21 -13.35 -4.77
N LYS A 201 9.29 -13.97 -5.27
CA LYS A 201 10.66 -13.42 -5.20
C LYS A 201 10.91 -12.18 -6.08
N ASN A 202 9.89 -11.55 -6.60
CA ASN A 202 9.99 -10.52 -7.65
C ASN A 202 10.07 -9.08 -7.14
N GLY A 203 10.57 -8.81 -5.93
CA GLY A 203 11.05 -7.49 -5.54
C GLY A 203 10.04 -6.31 -5.55
N GLN A 204 8.77 -6.56 -5.79
CA GLN A 204 7.75 -5.52 -5.74
C GLN A 204 7.27 -5.35 -4.29
N PHE A 205 7.76 -4.28 -3.69
CA PHE A 205 7.48 -3.94 -2.29
C PHE A 205 6.06 -3.40 -2.14
N ARG A 206 5.27 -4.08 -1.32
CA ARG A 206 3.99 -3.52 -0.89
C ARG A 206 4.15 -2.86 0.47
N THR A 207 3.71 -1.63 0.59
CA THR A 207 3.68 -0.93 1.88
C THR A 207 2.59 -1.53 2.77
N PRO A 208 2.90 -1.91 4.02
CA PRO A 208 1.90 -2.38 4.97
C PRO A 208 0.78 -1.36 5.17
N ARG A 209 -0.46 -1.84 5.27
CA ARG A 209 -1.66 -0.98 5.37
C ARG A 209 -1.60 0.00 6.53
N HIS A 210 -1.14 -0.43 7.70
CA HIS A 210 -1.02 0.43 8.86
C HIS A 210 -0.02 1.57 8.66
N ILE A 211 1.03 1.37 7.85
CA ILE A 211 1.96 2.43 7.45
C ILE A 211 1.31 3.40 6.46
N ILE A 212 0.53 2.89 5.48
CA ILE A 212 -0.26 3.74 4.58
C ILE A 212 -1.23 4.62 5.37
N LYS A 213 -1.94 4.04 6.34
CA LYS A 213 -2.86 4.77 7.23
C LYS A 213 -2.12 5.84 8.05
N LEU A 214 -0.99 5.48 8.66
CA LEU A 214 -0.14 6.42 9.40
C LEU A 214 0.24 7.61 8.51
N MET A 215 0.72 7.37 7.29
CA MET A 215 1.13 8.43 6.38
C MET A 215 -0.03 9.32 5.95
N ALA A 216 -1.22 8.76 5.76
CA ALA A 216 -2.43 9.54 5.47
C ALA A 216 -2.85 10.44 6.65
N GLU A 217 -2.75 9.95 7.90
CA GLU A 217 -3.00 10.75 9.11
C GLU A 217 -1.98 11.89 9.29
N LEU A 218 -0.73 11.68 8.88
CA LEU A 218 0.32 12.70 8.97
C LEU A 218 0.15 13.80 7.92
N VAL A 219 -0.19 13.43 6.67
CA VAL A 219 -0.36 14.38 5.55
C VAL A 219 -1.70 15.10 5.59
N GLN A 220 -2.74 14.43 6.06
CA GLN A 220 -4.12 14.94 6.11
C GLN A 220 -4.65 15.44 4.76
N PRO A 221 -4.72 14.58 3.72
CA PRO A 221 -5.25 14.97 2.43
C PRO A 221 -6.70 15.42 2.54
N GLN A 222 -7.11 16.41 1.73
CA GLN A 222 -8.45 16.99 1.78
C GLN A 222 -9.20 16.79 0.46
N LEU A 223 -10.53 16.84 0.54
CA LEU A 223 -11.38 16.83 -0.65
C LEU A 223 -11.01 17.99 -1.58
N GLY A 224 -10.74 17.68 -2.83
CA GLY A 224 -10.31 18.65 -3.86
C GLY A 224 -8.80 18.78 -4.02
N HIS A 225 -7.98 18.21 -3.12
CA HIS A 225 -6.55 18.09 -3.36
C HIS A 225 -6.27 17.17 -4.54
N ARG A 226 -5.35 17.54 -5.41
CA ARG A 226 -4.74 16.62 -6.38
C ARG A 226 -3.66 15.81 -5.67
N ILE A 227 -3.84 14.51 -5.61
CA ILE A 227 -3.01 13.58 -4.85
C ILE A 227 -2.30 12.66 -5.82
N ALA A 228 -0.97 12.53 -5.71
CA ALA A 228 -0.21 11.66 -6.59
C ALA A 228 0.64 10.63 -5.84
N ASP A 229 0.87 9.51 -6.53
CA ASP A 229 1.88 8.53 -6.20
C ASP A 229 2.69 8.19 -7.47
N PRO A 230 3.96 8.65 -7.57
CA PRO A 230 4.78 8.47 -8.76
C PRO A 230 5.38 7.06 -8.92
N ALA A 231 5.11 6.14 -7.99
CA ALA A 231 5.52 4.73 -8.02
C ALA A 231 4.43 3.87 -7.36
N CYS A 232 3.20 3.96 -7.91
CA CYS A 232 1.98 3.64 -7.16
C CYS A 232 1.74 2.13 -6.95
N GLY A 233 2.40 1.25 -7.69
CA GLY A 233 2.15 -0.17 -7.62
C GLY A 233 0.66 -0.49 -7.79
N SER A 234 0.06 -1.17 -6.83
CA SER A 234 -1.38 -1.49 -6.81
C SER A 234 -2.29 -0.33 -6.33
N GLY A 235 -1.78 0.89 -6.21
CA GLY A 235 -2.56 2.07 -5.81
C GLY A 235 -2.88 2.19 -4.32
N GLY A 236 -2.11 1.50 -3.46
CA GLY A 236 -2.38 1.44 -2.03
C GLY A 236 -2.41 2.80 -1.33
N PHE A 237 -1.48 3.71 -1.63
CA PHE A 237 -1.48 5.06 -1.06
C PHE A 237 -2.63 5.93 -1.55
N LEU A 238 -2.99 5.80 -2.82
CA LEU A 238 -4.14 6.52 -3.37
C LEU A 238 -5.43 6.08 -2.68
N LEU A 239 -5.57 4.77 -2.44
CA LEU A 239 -6.69 4.22 -1.70
C LEU A 239 -6.68 4.67 -0.23
N GLY A 240 -5.51 4.68 0.43
CA GLY A 240 -5.37 5.16 1.80
C GLY A 240 -5.76 6.64 1.95
N ALA A 241 -5.34 7.49 1.02
CA ALA A 241 -5.75 8.90 0.96
C ALA A 241 -7.26 9.04 0.73
N TYR A 242 -7.84 8.25 -0.17
CA TYR A 242 -9.28 8.21 -0.43
C TYR A 242 -10.06 7.85 0.84
N GLN A 243 -9.70 6.75 1.50
CA GLN A 243 -10.35 6.31 2.75
C GLN A 243 -10.23 7.34 3.87
N TYR A 244 -9.07 8.00 4.00
CA TYR A 244 -8.88 9.08 4.97
C TYR A 244 -9.85 10.25 4.69
N ILE A 245 -9.91 10.75 3.45
CA ILE A 245 -10.80 11.87 3.07
C ILE A 245 -12.26 11.52 3.36
N VAL A 246 -12.70 10.31 2.97
CA VAL A 246 -14.07 9.85 3.22
C VAL A 246 -14.38 9.81 4.72
N THR A 247 -13.45 9.32 5.54
CA THR A 247 -13.59 9.30 7.00
C THR A 247 -13.70 10.71 7.56
N GLN A 248 -12.88 11.66 7.09
CA GLN A 248 -12.95 13.05 7.54
C GLN A 248 -14.26 13.74 7.14
N LEU A 249 -14.79 13.42 5.96
CA LEU A 249 -16.11 13.92 5.54
C LEU A 249 -17.24 13.36 6.43
N ALA A 250 -17.17 12.09 6.77
CA ALA A 250 -18.13 11.44 7.66
C ALA A 250 -18.08 12.02 9.08
N LEU A 251 -16.87 12.25 9.63
CA LEU A 251 -16.67 12.91 10.91
C LEU A 251 -17.29 14.31 10.93
N LYS A 252 -17.03 15.11 9.91
CA LYS A 252 -17.60 16.46 9.77
C LYS A 252 -19.13 16.45 9.64
N ALA A 253 -19.70 15.41 9.04
CA ALA A 253 -21.14 15.22 8.90
C ALA A 253 -21.80 14.66 10.19
N GLY A 254 -21.04 14.40 11.26
CA GLY A 254 -21.56 13.85 12.51
C GLY A 254 -22.00 12.37 12.40
N ALA A 255 -21.38 11.60 11.53
CA ALA A 255 -21.69 10.19 11.37
C ALA A 255 -21.46 9.40 12.67
N LYS A 256 -22.43 8.57 13.04
CA LYS A 256 -22.38 7.75 14.27
C LYS A 256 -21.76 6.36 14.06
N ASN A 257 -21.52 5.97 12.81
CA ASN A 257 -21.06 4.63 12.42
C ASN A 257 -19.55 4.53 12.23
N LEU A 258 -18.79 5.34 12.98
CA LEU A 258 -17.34 5.32 12.95
C LEU A 258 -16.83 4.15 13.78
N GLN A 259 -15.90 3.39 13.24
CA GLN A 259 -15.26 2.28 13.93
C GLN A 259 -13.76 2.52 14.02
N THR A 260 -13.18 2.10 15.13
CA THR A 260 -11.73 2.03 15.26
C THR A 260 -11.28 0.69 14.68
N ASP A 261 -10.38 0.74 13.71
CA ASP A 261 -9.85 -0.46 13.08
C ASP A 261 -8.81 -1.18 13.96
N GLU A 262 -8.28 -2.30 13.48
CA GLU A 262 -7.30 -3.13 14.19
C GLU A 262 -5.95 -2.44 14.45
N ASP A 263 -5.67 -1.33 13.75
CA ASP A 263 -4.45 -0.52 13.89
C ASP A 263 -4.69 0.75 14.72
N GLY A 264 -5.90 0.91 15.26
CA GLY A 264 -6.28 2.04 16.12
C GLY A 264 -6.74 3.29 15.36
N PHE A 265 -6.89 3.22 14.04
CA PHE A 265 -7.36 4.36 13.25
C PHE A 265 -8.88 4.36 13.11
N VAL A 266 -9.47 5.55 13.19
CA VAL A 266 -10.90 5.72 12.95
C VAL A 266 -11.19 5.59 11.47
N ARG A 267 -12.19 4.79 11.12
CA ARG A 267 -12.63 4.57 9.74
C ARG A 267 -14.15 4.57 9.65
N THR A 268 -14.65 4.90 8.46
CA THR A 268 -16.08 4.82 8.13
C THR A 268 -16.29 3.93 6.92
N SER A 269 -17.50 3.40 6.79
CA SER A 269 -17.94 2.75 5.55
C SER A 269 -18.03 3.77 4.42
N VAL A 270 -17.37 3.50 3.31
CA VAL A 270 -17.32 4.38 2.14
C VAL A 270 -18.70 4.57 1.50
N ALA A 271 -19.57 3.55 1.57
CA ALA A 271 -20.81 3.51 0.81
C ALA A 271 -21.88 4.52 1.28
N ALA A 272 -21.86 4.95 2.55
CA ALA A 272 -23.02 5.59 3.17
C ALA A 272 -22.98 7.13 3.24
N THR A 273 -21.86 7.78 2.90
CA THR A 273 -21.64 9.19 3.28
C THR A 273 -21.26 10.14 2.14
N LEU A 274 -21.00 9.64 0.93
CA LEU A 274 -20.54 10.48 -0.17
C LEU A 274 -21.71 11.00 -1.03
N THR A 275 -21.83 12.32 -1.13
CA THR A 275 -22.67 12.95 -2.15
C THR A 275 -22.07 12.69 -3.55
N GLU A 276 -22.90 12.70 -4.61
CA GLU A 276 -22.45 12.53 -6.00
C GLU A 276 -21.37 13.57 -6.38
N LYS A 277 -21.48 14.79 -5.87
CA LYS A 277 -20.47 15.83 -6.04
C LYS A 277 -19.12 15.44 -5.40
N ALA A 278 -19.12 14.90 -4.19
CA ALA A 278 -17.91 14.47 -3.53
C ALA A 278 -17.26 13.26 -4.24
N LYS A 279 -18.06 12.31 -4.72
CA LYS A 279 -17.58 11.18 -5.54
C LYS A 279 -16.90 11.67 -6.82
N SER A 280 -17.53 12.59 -7.54
CA SER A 280 -16.96 13.18 -8.77
C SER A 280 -15.64 13.91 -8.50
N ILE A 281 -15.53 14.68 -7.42
CA ILE A 281 -14.29 15.35 -7.04
C ILE A 281 -13.20 14.31 -6.72
N LEU A 282 -13.50 13.30 -5.91
CA LEU A 282 -12.55 12.26 -5.51
C LEU A 282 -12.05 11.43 -6.68
N SER A 283 -12.93 11.03 -7.61
CA SER A 283 -12.54 10.30 -8.82
C SER A 283 -11.57 11.08 -9.70
N ASN A 284 -11.60 12.42 -9.62
CA ASN A 284 -10.71 13.30 -10.37
C ASN A 284 -9.49 13.80 -9.57
N SER A 285 -9.28 13.30 -8.36
CA SER A 285 -8.26 13.78 -7.42
C SER A 285 -7.04 12.87 -7.31
N LEU A 286 -7.15 11.60 -7.70
CA LEU A 286 -6.15 10.55 -7.45
C LEU A 286 -5.39 10.21 -8.74
N TYR A 287 -4.06 10.34 -8.70
CA TYR A 287 -3.15 10.12 -9.84
C TYR A 287 -2.06 9.14 -9.46
N GLY A 288 -1.90 8.09 -10.24
CA GLY A 288 -0.84 7.09 -10.04
C GLY A 288 0.00 6.89 -11.29
N TYR A 289 1.27 6.56 -11.09
CA TYR A 289 2.19 6.23 -12.17
C TYR A 289 2.98 4.98 -11.80
N ASP A 290 3.17 4.09 -12.75
CA ASP A 290 4.05 2.94 -12.59
C ASP A 290 4.70 2.56 -13.91
N ILE A 291 5.88 1.94 -13.87
CA ILE A 291 6.63 1.44 -15.02
C ILE A 291 6.27 -0.01 -15.36
N ASP A 292 5.44 -0.66 -14.55
CA ASP A 292 4.96 -2.02 -14.78
C ASP A 292 3.49 -1.99 -15.19
N SER A 293 3.21 -2.39 -16.44
CA SER A 293 1.85 -2.39 -16.98
C SER A 293 0.89 -3.31 -16.22
N THR A 294 1.39 -4.37 -15.58
CA THR A 294 0.58 -5.25 -14.73
C THR A 294 0.19 -4.53 -13.46
N MET A 295 1.13 -3.79 -12.83
CA MET A 295 0.82 -2.97 -11.66
C MET A 295 -0.21 -1.89 -11.97
N VAL A 296 -0.09 -1.21 -13.11
CA VAL A 296 -1.10 -0.24 -13.57
C VAL A 296 -2.49 -0.89 -13.64
N ARG A 297 -2.62 -2.07 -14.27
CA ARG A 297 -3.90 -2.80 -14.35
C ARG A 297 -4.43 -3.19 -12.97
N LEU A 298 -3.57 -3.73 -12.12
CA LEU A 298 -3.92 -4.10 -10.74
C LEU A 298 -4.39 -2.89 -9.93
N GLY A 299 -3.69 -1.76 -10.05
CA GLY A 299 -4.05 -0.51 -9.38
C GLY A 299 -5.39 0.05 -9.86
N LEU A 300 -5.62 0.07 -11.18
CA LEU A 300 -6.90 0.48 -11.75
C LEU A 300 -8.06 -0.37 -11.21
N MET A 301 -7.93 -1.69 -11.25
CA MET A 301 -8.96 -2.58 -10.73
C MET A 301 -9.14 -2.45 -9.22
N ASN A 302 -8.04 -2.25 -8.46
CA ASN A 302 -8.10 -2.03 -7.02
C ASN A 302 -8.96 -0.79 -6.69
N LEU A 303 -8.67 0.35 -7.30
CA LEU A 303 -9.42 1.58 -7.06
C LEU A 303 -10.88 1.45 -7.51
N MET A 304 -11.13 0.80 -8.65
CA MET A 304 -12.51 0.56 -9.13
C MET A 304 -13.31 -0.34 -8.18
N MET A 305 -12.69 -1.36 -7.59
CA MET A 305 -13.34 -2.22 -6.60
C MET A 305 -13.71 -1.48 -5.32
N HIS A 306 -13.02 -0.40 -5.01
CA HIS A 306 -13.33 0.49 -3.90
C HIS A 306 -14.29 1.64 -4.28
N GLY A 307 -14.87 1.60 -5.47
CA GLY A 307 -15.92 2.55 -5.90
C GLY A 307 -15.40 3.83 -6.56
N ILE A 308 -14.17 3.83 -7.03
CA ILE A 308 -13.61 4.91 -7.87
C ILE A 308 -13.79 4.48 -9.33
N ASP A 309 -14.82 4.99 -10.00
CA ASP A 309 -15.24 4.49 -11.31
C ASP A 309 -14.22 4.74 -12.43
N GLU A 310 -13.46 5.84 -12.38
CA GLU A 310 -12.47 6.23 -13.41
C GLU A 310 -11.12 6.61 -12.78
N PRO A 311 -10.38 5.65 -12.21
CA PRO A 311 -9.09 5.94 -11.60
C PRO A 311 -8.07 6.36 -12.65
N LYS A 312 -7.19 7.31 -12.26
CA LYS A 312 -6.15 7.87 -13.13
C LYS A 312 -4.80 7.26 -12.78
N ILE A 313 -4.58 6.03 -13.18
CA ILE A 313 -3.28 5.37 -13.08
C ILE A 313 -2.74 5.14 -14.49
N ASP A 314 -1.52 5.62 -14.76
CA ASP A 314 -0.88 5.56 -16.06
C ASP A 314 0.45 4.80 -16.02
N TYR A 315 0.75 4.14 -17.15
CA TYR A 315 2.06 3.56 -17.43
C TYR A 315 3.03 4.68 -17.83
N LYS A 316 3.87 5.13 -16.90
CA LYS A 316 4.87 6.18 -17.12
C LYS A 316 6.09 5.95 -16.23
N ASP A 317 7.27 6.12 -16.79
CA ASP A 317 8.50 6.30 -16.01
C ASP A 317 8.61 7.76 -15.60
N THR A 318 8.31 8.04 -14.32
CA THR A 318 8.29 9.39 -13.78
C THR A 318 9.68 10.01 -13.57
N LEU A 319 10.76 9.23 -13.72
CA LEU A 319 12.14 9.71 -13.68
C LEU A 319 12.69 10.03 -15.09
N SER A 320 12.00 9.58 -16.13
CA SER A 320 12.47 9.71 -17.51
C SER A 320 12.28 11.11 -18.07
N LYS A 321 13.06 11.45 -19.10
CA LYS A 321 12.96 12.72 -19.84
C LYS A 321 11.61 12.94 -20.55
N SER A 322 10.83 11.87 -20.76
CA SER A 322 9.49 11.96 -21.33
C SER A 322 8.43 12.44 -20.33
N PHE A 323 8.75 12.43 -19.03
CA PHE A 323 7.83 12.86 -17.98
C PHE A 323 7.97 14.37 -17.73
N VAL A 324 6.91 15.12 -18.03
CA VAL A 324 6.95 16.59 -18.07
C VAL A 324 6.16 17.28 -16.96
N GLU A 325 5.47 16.51 -16.12
CA GLU A 325 4.64 17.07 -15.06
C GLU A 325 5.49 17.73 -13.97
N GLU A 326 5.14 18.95 -13.59
CA GLU A 326 5.81 19.74 -12.57
C GLU A 326 4.82 20.66 -11.87
N SER A 327 4.88 20.75 -10.55
CA SER A 327 4.03 21.65 -9.74
C SER A 327 2.52 21.45 -9.94
N GLU A 328 2.09 20.19 -10.03
CA GLU A 328 0.71 19.80 -10.33
C GLU A 328 -0.08 19.33 -9.11
N TYR A 329 0.60 18.87 -8.03
CA TYR A 329 -0.04 18.14 -6.94
C TYR A 329 0.00 18.89 -5.62
N ASP A 330 -1.11 18.80 -4.90
CA ASP A 330 -1.24 19.35 -3.55
C ASP A 330 -0.66 18.39 -2.51
N VAL A 331 -0.74 17.08 -2.79
CA VAL A 331 -0.23 16.01 -1.94
C VAL A 331 0.47 14.95 -2.79
N VAL A 332 1.64 14.48 -2.31
CA VAL A 332 2.31 13.28 -2.85
C VAL A 332 2.60 12.32 -1.70
N ILE A 333 2.11 11.08 -1.82
CA ILE A 333 2.37 10.02 -0.84
C ILE A 333 2.95 8.84 -1.61
N ALA A 334 4.15 8.38 -1.24
CA ALA A 334 4.83 7.36 -2.01
C ALA A 334 5.77 6.48 -1.18
N ASN A 335 5.98 5.28 -1.67
CA ASN A 335 7.06 4.38 -1.25
C ASN A 335 7.84 3.93 -2.51
N PRO A 336 8.74 4.78 -3.04
CA PRO A 336 9.50 4.45 -4.23
C PRO A 336 10.49 3.30 -3.98
N PRO A 337 11.03 2.68 -5.04
CA PRO A 337 12.04 1.64 -4.90
C PRO A 337 13.24 2.09 -4.06
N PHE A 338 13.68 1.21 -3.14
CA PHE A 338 14.77 1.53 -2.19
C PHE A 338 16.16 1.49 -2.82
N THR A 339 16.29 0.84 -3.96
CA THR A 339 17.54 0.72 -4.71
C THR A 339 17.23 0.62 -6.19
N GLY A 340 18.12 1.15 -7.01
CA GLY A 340 18.01 1.06 -8.45
C GLY A 340 18.89 2.08 -9.14
N SER A 341 18.99 1.95 -10.46
CA SER A 341 19.69 2.90 -11.30
C SER A 341 18.96 3.04 -12.63
N ILE A 342 18.79 4.28 -13.05
CA ILE A 342 18.27 4.61 -14.38
C ILE A 342 19.44 4.89 -15.32
N ASP A 343 19.26 4.58 -16.60
CA ASP A 343 20.25 4.96 -17.62
C ASP A 343 20.42 6.49 -17.66
N LYS A 344 21.67 6.93 -17.65
CA LYS A 344 21.99 8.37 -17.61
C LYS A 344 21.40 9.15 -18.79
N GLY A 345 21.25 8.50 -19.95
CA GLY A 345 20.66 9.10 -21.15
C GLY A 345 19.14 9.28 -21.08
N ASP A 346 18.48 8.58 -20.15
CA ASP A 346 17.02 8.62 -19.98
C ASP A 346 16.56 9.52 -18.84
N ILE A 347 17.49 9.96 -17.98
CA ILE A 347 17.16 10.83 -16.83
C ILE A 347 16.55 12.14 -17.30
N ASN A 348 15.47 12.58 -16.64
CA ASN A 348 14.84 13.87 -16.87
C ASN A 348 15.85 15.02 -16.68
N GLU A 349 16.01 15.83 -17.71
CA GLU A 349 16.99 16.92 -17.75
C GLU A 349 16.74 18.03 -16.71
N ASN A 350 15.55 18.06 -16.15
CA ASN A 350 15.17 19.01 -15.10
C ASN A 350 15.68 18.63 -13.71
N PHE A 351 16.20 17.41 -13.50
CA PHE A 351 16.79 17.06 -12.22
C PHE A 351 18.12 17.78 -11.99
N THR A 352 18.35 18.17 -10.75
CA THR A 352 19.57 18.90 -10.34
C THR A 352 20.60 17.99 -9.68
N LEU A 353 20.15 16.82 -9.19
CA LEU A 353 21.04 15.84 -8.58
C LEU A 353 21.86 15.09 -9.63
N ALA A 354 23.17 15.18 -9.54
CA ALA A 354 24.09 14.44 -10.42
C ALA A 354 24.23 12.98 -9.97
N THR A 355 23.21 12.17 -10.23
CA THR A 355 23.16 10.76 -9.83
C THR A 355 22.28 9.95 -10.78
N THR A 356 22.50 8.63 -10.82
CA THR A 356 21.60 7.67 -11.47
C THR A 356 20.79 6.86 -10.45
N LYS A 357 21.00 7.08 -9.15
CA LYS A 357 20.36 6.34 -8.07
C LYS A 357 18.88 6.73 -7.96
N THR A 358 18.01 5.76 -8.20
CA THR A 358 16.57 5.99 -8.25
C THR A 358 16.01 6.46 -6.91
N GLU A 359 16.52 5.97 -5.79
CA GLU A 359 16.06 6.37 -4.45
C GLU A 359 16.26 7.88 -4.16
N LEU A 360 17.25 8.51 -4.78
CA LEU A 360 17.47 9.96 -4.65
C LEU A 360 16.62 10.75 -5.66
N LEU A 361 16.58 10.27 -6.90
CA LEU A 361 15.84 10.92 -7.99
C LEU A 361 14.33 10.94 -7.72
N TYR A 362 13.77 9.88 -7.11
CA TYR A 362 12.35 9.88 -6.72
C TYR A 362 12.01 10.98 -5.71
N VAL A 363 12.87 11.22 -4.72
CA VAL A 363 12.63 12.29 -3.74
C VAL A 363 12.70 13.67 -4.39
N GLU A 364 13.68 13.90 -5.30
CA GLU A 364 13.74 15.14 -6.08
C GLU A 364 12.52 15.28 -7.00
N ASN A 365 12.07 14.18 -7.64
CA ASN A 365 10.88 14.18 -8.47
C ASN A 365 9.63 14.57 -7.67
N ILE A 366 9.45 13.97 -6.48
CA ILE A 366 8.33 14.30 -5.58
C ILE A 366 8.34 15.79 -5.23
N TYR A 367 9.50 16.36 -4.88
CA TYR A 367 9.63 17.81 -4.68
C TYR A 367 9.20 18.61 -5.91
N ARG A 368 9.56 18.17 -7.11
CA ARG A 368 9.20 18.85 -8.35
C ARG A 368 7.71 18.76 -8.64
N LEU A 369 7.10 17.61 -8.43
CA LEU A 369 5.67 17.35 -8.62
C LEU A 369 4.76 18.23 -7.74
N LEU A 370 5.21 18.56 -6.53
CA LEU A 370 4.45 19.38 -5.60
C LEU A 370 4.26 20.80 -6.10
N LYS A 371 3.06 21.35 -5.94
CA LYS A 371 2.80 22.79 -5.93
C LYS A 371 3.53 23.46 -4.77
N LYS A 372 3.71 24.76 -4.83
CA LYS A 372 4.10 25.55 -3.65
C LYS A 372 3.01 25.42 -2.58
N GLY A 373 3.41 25.11 -1.35
CA GLY A 373 2.50 24.79 -0.25
C GLY A 373 1.99 23.35 -0.27
N GLY A 374 2.29 22.56 -1.32
CA GLY A 374 1.96 21.14 -1.38
C GLY A 374 2.86 20.32 -0.44
N THR A 375 2.33 19.23 0.09
CA THR A 375 2.98 18.40 1.10
C THR A 375 3.22 16.99 0.59
N ALA A 376 4.43 16.45 0.83
CA ALA A 376 4.76 15.06 0.57
C ALA A 376 5.02 14.28 1.85
N CYS A 377 4.66 13.00 1.80
CA CYS A 377 5.05 11.99 2.77
C CYS A 377 5.66 10.81 2.01
N VAL A 378 6.95 10.56 2.18
CA VAL A 378 7.68 9.57 1.39
C VAL A 378 8.51 8.65 2.27
N ILE A 379 8.50 7.36 1.94
CA ILE A 379 9.36 6.36 2.58
C ILE A 379 10.68 6.31 1.81
N VAL A 380 11.78 6.36 2.56
CA VAL A 380 13.13 6.26 2.01
C VAL A 380 13.96 5.24 2.81
N PRO A 381 14.93 4.56 2.19
CA PRO A 381 15.93 3.80 2.95
C PRO A 381 16.76 4.75 3.81
N GLN A 382 17.12 4.35 5.01
CA GLN A 382 17.88 5.21 5.94
C GLN A 382 19.18 5.74 5.37
N GLY A 383 19.79 5.03 4.40
CA GLY A 383 20.97 5.50 3.69
C GLY A 383 20.82 6.88 3.03
N VAL A 384 19.61 7.30 2.70
CA VAL A 384 19.33 8.66 2.17
C VAL A 384 19.62 9.73 3.23
N LEU A 385 19.39 9.41 4.51
CA LEU A 385 19.50 10.36 5.62
C LEU A 385 20.95 10.73 5.97
N PHE A 386 21.92 9.81 5.77
CA PHE A 386 23.30 9.99 6.20
C PHE A 386 24.37 9.70 5.12
N GLY A 387 23.95 9.25 3.93
CA GLY A 387 24.88 8.92 2.84
C GLY A 387 25.90 10.04 2.59
N SER A 388 27.19 9.69 2.42
CA SER A 388 28.31 10.64 2.34
C SER A 388 28.54 11.24 0.95
N GLY A 389 27.92 10.71 -0.11
CA GLY A 389 28.08 11.19 -1.48
C GLY A 389 27.45 12.57 -1.70
N GLY A 390 28.03 13.37 -2.62
CA GLY A 390 27.55 14.73 -2.92
C GLY A 390 26.06 14.79 -3.29
N ALA A 391 25.54 13.82 -4.05
CA ALA A 391 24.13 13.76 -4.40
C ALA A 391 23.22 13.55 -3.16
N PHE A 392 23.64 12.73 -2.19
CA PHE A 392 22.91 12.54 -0.93
C PHE A 392 22.86 13.84 -0.11
N LYS A 393 23.99 14.53 0.05
CA LYS A 393 24.05 15.82 0.73
C LYS A 393 23.17 16.85 0.03
N ASN A 394 23.28 16.97 -1.29
CA ASN A 394 22.51 17.94 -2.07
C ASN A 394 21.00 17.68 -1.96
N LEU A 395 20.56 16.41 -1.93
CA LEU A 395 19.16 16.08 -1.69
C LEU A 395 18.71 16.54 -0.30
N ARG A 396 19.45 16.22 0.76
CA ARG A 396 19.13 16.64 2.12
C ARG A 396 19.09 18.16 2.26
N GLN A 397 20.05 18.84 1.65
CA GLN A 397 20.06 20.31 1.57
C GLN A 397 18.83 20.85 0.84
N LEU A 398 18.43 20.25 -0.29
CA LEU A 398 17.22 20.62 -0.99
C LEU A 398 15.97 20.51 -0.07
N LEU A 399 15.86 19.40 0.68
CA LEU A 399 14.73 19.16 1.58
C LEU A 399 14.69 20.16 2.75
N VAL A 400 15.83 20.54 3.28
CA VAL A 400 15.91 21.43 4.46
C VAL A 400 15.84 22.91 4.08
N ASP A 401 16.49 23.30 2.95
CA ASP A 401 16.58 24.71 2.55
C ASP A 401 15.39 25.14 1.67
N ARG A 402 14.89 24.27 0.78
CA ARG A 402 13.82 24.58 -0.15
C ARG A 402 12.44 24.13 0.27
N CYS A 403 12.37 23.14 1.15
CA CYS A 403 11.15 22.65 1.76
C CYS A 403 11.15 22.93 3.27
N ASP A 404 9.97 23.02 3.84
CA ASP A 404 9.76 22.87 5.28
C ASP A 404 9.73 21.36 5.60
N LEU A 405 10.89 20.80 5.97
CA LEU A 405 11.01 19.42 6.41
C LEU A 405 10.45 19.30 7.83
N LYS A 406 9.21 18.86 7.92
CA LYS A 406 8.44 18.82 9.18
C LYS A 406 8.86 17.67 10.07
N ALA A 407 9.09 16.49 9.49
CA ALA A 407 9.38 15.29 10.28
C ALA A 407 10.30 14.30 9.56
N VAL A 408 11.10 13.62 10.36
CA VAL A 408 11.84 12.39 10.03
C VAL A 408 11.45 11.33 11.04
N ILE A 409 10.73 10.29 10.60
CA ILE A 409 10.29 9.18 11.46
C ILE A 409 11.13 7.96 11.08
N SER A 410 12.03 7.57 11.96
CA SER A 410 12.90 6.40 11.77
C SER A 410 12.10 5.14 12.07
N MET A 411 12.05 4.20 11.12
CA MET A 411 11.37 2.91 11.27
C MET A 411 12.40 1.79 11.42
N PRO A 412 12.14 0.80 12.30
CA PRO A 412 13.06 -0.30 12.52
C PRO A 412 13.15 -1.21 11.29
N SER A 413 14.26 -1.96 11.20
CA SER A 413 14.36 -3.06 10.23
C SER A 413 13.25 -4.09 10.49
N GLY A 414 12.69 -4.66 9.43
CA GLY A 414 11.62 -5.64 9.54
C GLY A 414 10.21 -5.12 9.28
N VAL A 415 9.95 -3.81 9.27
CA VAL A 415 8.63 -3.25 8.89
C VAL A 415 8.21 -3.71 7.50
N PHE A 416 9.16 -3.84 6.57
CA PHE A 416 8.93 -4.26 5.19
C PHE A 416 9.25 -5.73 4.91
N LYS A 417 9.48 -6.53 5.94
CA LYS A 417 9.68 -7.98 5.74
C LYS A 417 8.37 -8.65 5.24
N PRO A 418 8.48 -9.72 4.47
CA PRO A 418 9.71 -10.41 4.03
C PRO A 418 10.44 -9.76 2.85
N TYR A 419 9.97 -8.62 2.33
CA TYR A 419 10.49 -7.99 1.09
C TYR A 419 11.82 -7.28 1.27
N ALA A 420 11.97 -6.52 2.34
CA ALA A 420 13.18 -5.77 2.66
C ALA A 420 13.48 -5.84 4.15
N GLY A 421 14.72 -6.23 4.47
CA GLY A 421 15.24 -6.21 5.83
C GLY A 421 15.96 -4.89 6.17
N VAL A 422 15.89 -3.87 5.32
CA VAL A 422 16.56 -2.59 5.53
C VAL A 422 15.74 -1.68 6.46
N SER A 423 16.44 -0.90 7.27
CA SER A 423 15.82 0.18 8.03
C SER A 423 15.44 1.32 7.10
N THR A 424 14.27 1.90 7.32
CA THR A 424 13.70 2.96 6.49
C THR A 424 13.29 4.15 7.33
N ALA A 425 12.92 5.24 6.69
CA ALA A 425 12.35 6.39 7.36
C ALA A 425 11.22 7.01 6.54
N ILE A 426 10.29 7.67 7.22
CA ILE A 426 9.28 8.51 6.61
C ILE A 426 9.78 9.95 6.66
N LEU A 427 9.81 10.61 5.50
CA LEU A 427 10.06 12.05 5.38
C LEU A 427 8.74 12.77 5.10
N LEU A 428 8.43 13.78 5.89
CA LEU A 428 7.26 14.63 5.71
C LEU A 428 7.71 16.08 5.49
N PHE A 429 7.43 16.62 4.31
CA PHE A 429 7.88 17.97 3.94
C PHE A 429 6.87 18.72 3.08
N THR A 430 6.88 20.06 3.17
CA THR A 430 6.05 20.95 2.36
C THR A 430 6.96 21.79 1.47
N LYS A 431 6.68 21.86 0.17
CA LYS A 431 7.45 22.69 -0.78
C LYS A 431 7.20 24.17 -0.54
N VAL A 432 8.26 24.92 -0.27
CA VAL A 432 8.23 26.38 -0.08
C VAL A 432 8.80 27.10 -1.29
N TRP A 433 10.01 26.73 -1.70
CA TRP A 433 10.70 27.35 -2.84
C TRP A 433 10.65 26.45 -4.08
N GLY A 434 10.34 27.03 -5.22
CA GLY A 434 10.37 26.30 -6.49
C GLY A 434 11.79 26.00 -6.98
N PRO A 435 11.99 25.06 -7.96
CA PRO A 435 13.32 24.65 -8.43
C PRO A 435 14.20 25.78 -8.94
N LYS A 436 13.60 26.79 -9.60
CA LYS A 436 14.30 27.93 -10.20
C LYS A 436 14.29 29.20 -9.32
N GLU A 437 13.65 29.15 -8.16
CA GLU A 437 13.58 30.30 -7.26
C GLU A 437 14.87 30.44 -6.44
N LYS A 438 15.28 31.69 -6.19
CA LYS A 438 16.38 31.97 -5.25
C LYS A 438 15.86 31.78 -3.82
N VAL A 439 16.52 30.94 -3.06
CA VAL A 439 16.23 30.74 -1.63
C VAL A 439 16.66 32.00 -0.87
N ALA A 440 15.71 32.76 -0.35
CA ALA A 440 15.98 33.96 0.43
C ALA A 440 16.40 33.63 1.86
N LYS A 441 15.80 32.59 2.44
CA LYS A 441 16.13 31.98 3.72
C LYS A 441 15.78 30.49 3.68
N PRO A 442 16.42 29.64 4.47
CA PRO A 442 16.02 28.24 4.61
C PRO A 442 14.54 28.14 4.99
N ALA A 443 13.84 27.18 4.39
CA ALA A 443 12.40 27.03 4.59
C ALA A 443 12.10 26.28 5.90
N THR A 444 12.97 25.35 6.28
CA THR A 444 12.85 24.60 7.54
C THR A 444 13.42 25.43 8.69
N GLU A 445 12.65 25.64 9.74
CA GLU A 445 13.14 26.25 10.99
C GLU A 445 13.68 25.19 11.95
N SER A 446 13.02 24.05 12.00
CA SER A 446 13.43 22.89 12.82
C SER A 446 12.79 21.63 12.28
N VAL A 447 13.39 20.47 12.52
CA VAL A 447 12.91 19.16 12.11
C VAL A 447 12.50 18.37 13.36
N TRP A 448 11.31 17.77 13.33
CA TRP A 448 10.85 16.85 14.36
C TRP A 448 11.31 15.43 14.02
N PHE A 449 12.01 14.79 14.92
CA PHE A 449 12.50 13.42 14.83
C PHE A 449 11.66 12.49 15.71
N TYR A 450 11.39 11.28 15.22
CA TYR A 450 10.73 10.23 16.00
C TYR A 450 11.39 8.88 15.75
N GLU A 451 11.65 8.15 16.83
CA GLU A 451 12.14 6.77 16.80
C GLU A 451 10.97 5.79 16.96
N MET A 452 10.53 5.19 15.88
CA MET A 452 9.54 4.11 15.93
C MET A 452 10.24 2.82 16.36
N ALA A 453 9.81 2.24 17.48
CA ALA A 453 10.32 0.96 17.98
C ALA A 453 9.48 -0.21 17.45
N ALA A 454 8.16 -0.01 17.30
CA ALA A 454 7.23 -1.04 16.87
C ALA A 454 6.06 -0.44 16.08
N ASP A 455 5.60 -1.17 15.08
CA ASP A 455 4.46 -0.79 14.24
C ASP A 455 3.19 -1.63 14.52
N GLY A 456 3.16 -2.37 15.63
CA GLY A 456 2.05 -3.23 16.02
C GLY A 456 2.10 -4.63 15.43
N TYR A 457 3.19 -4.97 14.74
CA TYR A 457 3.43 -6.29 14.15
C TYR A 457 4.82 -6.81 14.53
N SER A 458 5.01 -8.14 14.50
CA SER A 458 6.34 -8.71 14.69
C SER A 458 7.29 -8.27 13.57
N LEU A 459 8.57 -8.03 13.91
CA LEU A 459 9.58 -7.59 12.95
C LEU A 459 10.31 -8.74 12.26
N ASP A 460 9.77 -9.95 12.37
CA ASP A 460 10.21 -11.15 11.65
C ASP A 460 9.48 -11.31 10.30
N ASP A 461 9.82 -12.35 9.55
CA ASP A 461 9.25 -12.59 8.22
C ASP A 461 7.75 -12.93 8.24
N LYS A 462 7.20 -13.32 9.38
CA LYS A 462 5.77 -13.64 9.53
C LYS A 462 4.89 -12.41 9.67
N ARG A 463 5.43 -11.29 10.15
CA ARG A 463 4.68 -10.04 10.36
C ARG A 463 3.36 -10.24 11.09
N SER A 464 3.39 -11.05 12.16
CA SER A 464 2.20 -11.36 12.95
C SER A 464 1.76 -10.16 13.78
N LYS A 465 0.44 -9.89 13.81
CA LYS A 465 -0.14 -8.82 14.63
C LYS A 465 0.21 -9.03 16.10
N GLN A 466 0.69 -7.99 16.75
CA GLN A 466 1.00 -7.94 18.17
C GLN A 466 -0.13 -7.28 18.96
N THR A 467 -0.13 -7.47 20.28
CA THR A 467 -1.07 -6.78 21.17
C THR A 467 -0.81 -5.27 21.13
N GLY A 468 -1.85 -4.47 20.93
CA GLY A 468 -1.76 -3.01 20.80
C GLY A 468 -1.45 -2.53 19.38
N TYR A 469 -1.08 -1.28 19.24
CA TYR A 469 -0.89 -0.58 17.97
C TYR A 469 0.57 -0.20 17.68
N GLY A 470 1.51 -0.67 18.51
CA GLY A 470 2.88 -0.17 18.49
C GLY A 470 2.92 1.34 18.74
N ASP A 471 3.76 2.05 18.00
CA ASP A 471 3.93 3.50 18.14
C ASP A 471 3.01 4.31 17.20
N LEU A 472 2.15 3.68 16.40
CA LEU A 472 1.39 4.34 15.33
C LEU A 472 0.55 5.52 15.83
N GLN A 473 -0.21 5.30 16.91
CA GLN A 473 -1.09 6.32 17.48
C GLN A 473 -0.30 7.41 18.23
N ASP A 474 0.80 7.03 18.88
CA ASP A 474 1.70 7.96 19.56
C ASP A 474 2.38 8.92 18.57
N ILE A 475 2.83 8.40 17.41
CA ILE A 475 3.41 9.21 16.32
C ILE A 475 2.41 10.27 15.86
N VAL A 476 1.16 9.88 15.55
CA VAL A 476 0.13 10.82 15.08
C VAL A 476 -0.14 11.89 16.15
N ALA A 477 -0.39 11.47 17.39
CA ALA A 477 -0.71 12.39 18.49
C ALA A 477 0.44 13.39 18.75
N LYS A 478 1.67 12.89 18.87
CA LYS A 478 2.84 13.73 19.14
C LYS A 478 3.22 14.62 17.97
N PHE A 479 3.10 14.12 16.74
CA PHE A 479 3.36 14.93 15.55
C PHE A 479 2.42 16.14 15.47
N HIS A 480 1.13 15.94 15.68
CA HIS A 480 0.16 17.05 15.64
C HIS A 480 0.24 18.00 16.84
N ALA A 481 0.71 17.51 18.00
CA ALA A 481 0.92 18.30 19.21
C ALA A 481 2.35 18.90 19.33
N ARG A 482 3.25 18.60 18.39
CA ARG A 482 4.67 18.98 18.48
C ARG A 482 4.87 20.47 18.70
N ASN A 483 5.82 20.81 19.56
CA ASN A 483 6.17 22.17 19.89
C ASN A 483 7.71 22.33 19.90
N PRO A 484 8.29 23.09 18.95
CA PRO A 484 9.74 23.28 18.88
C PRO A 484 10.39 23.89 20.11
N LYS A 485 9.60 24.52 20.99
CA LYS A 485 10.12 25.15 22.21
C LYS A 485 10.22 24.19 23.40
N THR A 486 9.42 23.13 23.41
CA THR A 486 9.34 22.19 24.53
C THR A 486 9.90 20.81 24.22
N ASP A 487 9.86 20.39 22.94
CA ASP A 487 10.25 19.04 22.53
C ASP A 487 11.77 18.98 22.23
N THR A 488 12.59 19.44 23.19
CA THR A 488 14.05 19.56 23.04
C THR A 488 14.83 18.47 23.73
N ASP A 489 14.19 17.61 24.52
CA ASP A 489 14.81 16.51 25.24
C ASP A 489 15.13 15.35 24.28
N ARG A 490 16.42 15.20 23.96
CA ARG A 490 16.92 14.21 23.00
C ARG A 490 17.01 12.78 23.53
N THR A 491 16.76 12.59 24.79
CA THR A 491 16.67 11.25 25.41
C THR A 491 15.31 10.60 25.13
N GLN A 492 14.31 11.39 24.72
CA GLN A 492 12.97 10.93 24.42
C GLN A 492 12.86 10.25 23.04
N LYS A 493 11.77 9.51 22.80
CA LYS A 493 11.46 8.91 21.48
C LYS A 493 11.31 9.95 20.36
N CYS A 494 10.90 11.17 20.71
CA CYS A 494 10.76 12.26 19.76
C CYS A 494 11.33 13.56 20.33
N PHE A 495 11.92 14.33 19.45
CA PHE A 495 12.53 15.62 19.77
C PHE A 495 12.65 16.49 18.52
N VAL A 496 12.92 17.77 18.72
CA VAL A 496 13.10 18.74 17.65
C VAL A 496 14.57 19.17 17.55
N VAL A 497 15.09 19.27 16.31
CA VAL A 497 16.45 19.75 16.03
C VAL A 497 16.36 21.03 15.18
N PRO A 498 16.98 22.14 15.59
CA PRO A 498 16.98 23.39 14.83
C PRO A 498 17.74 23.26 13.49
N HIS A 499 17.28 23.99 12.45
CA HIS A 499 17.95 24.07 11.15
C HIS A 499 19.44 24.39 11.27
N ALA A 500 19.81 25.38 12.12
CA ALA A 500 21.20 25.81 12.27
C ALA A 500 22.14 24.69 12.71
N GLU A 501 21.65 23.74 13.49
CA GLU A 501 22.43 22.58 13.91
C GLU A 501 22.53 21.55 12.78
N ILE A 502 21.43 21.27 12.05
CA ILE A 502 21.42 20.34 10.92
C ILE A 502 22.37 20.83 9.81
N ALA A 503 22.32 22.12 9.52
CA ALA A 503 23.14 22.76 8.47
C ALA A 503 24.57 23.10 8.90
N SER A 504 24.98 22.81 10.14
CA SER A 504 26.34 23.05 10.61
C SER A 504 27.37 22.24 9.83
N ASP A 505 28.62 22.71 9.79
CA ASP A 505 29.70 22.00 9.13
C ASP A 505 29.94 20.62 9.74
N GLU A 506 29.70 20.46 11.04
CA GLU A 506 29.85 19.20 11.76
C GLU A 506 28.77 18.19 11.33
N ASN A 507 27.51 18.61 11.22
CA ASN A 507 26.39 17.74 10.90
C ASN A 507 26.14 17.61 9.40
N ASN A 508 26.58 18.56 8.59
CA ASN A 508 26.59 18.46 7.13
C ASN A 508 25.26 17.97 6.51
N TYR A 509 24.14 18.51 7.03
CA TYR A 509 22.79 18.10 6.65
C TYR A 509 22.48 16.62 6.92
N ASP A 510 23.12 15.99 7.89
CA ASP A 510 22.74 14.64 8.33
C ASP A 510 21.32 14.68 8.90
N LEU A 511 20.45 13.76 8.47
CA LEU A 511 19.06 13.63 8.91
C LEU A 511 18.81 12.30 9.64
N SER A 512 19.87 11.57 10.01
CA SER A 512 19.72 10.37 10.82
C SER A 512 19.38 10.72 12.26
N LEU A 513 18.40 10.01 12.83
CA LEU A 513 17.99 10.21 14.22
C LEU A 513 19.17 9.99 15.18
N SER A 514 19.99 8.97 14.95
CA SER A 514 21.15 8.62 15.79
C SER A 514 22.20 9.72 15.89
N ARG A 515 22.25 10.66 14.93
CA ARG A 515 23.15 11.82 14.98
C ARG A 515 22.82 12.78 16.13
N TYR A 516 21.54 12.87 16.47
CA TYR A 516 21.02 13.87 17.41
C TYR A 516 20.49 13.26 18.71
N LYS A 517 20.17 11.95 18.70
CA LYS A 517 19.66 11.24 19.88
C LYS A 517 20.74 11.13 20.95
N GLU A 518 20.35 11.37 22.18
CA GLU A 518 21.20 11.17 23.37
C GLU A 518 20.81 9.85 24.04
N ASP A 519 21.79 8.96 24.24
CA ASP A 519 21.58 7.72 24.96
C ASP A 519 21.59 7.97 26.47
N VAL A 520 20.54 7.53 27.14
CA VAL A 520 20.53 7.48 28.59
C VAL A 520 21.19 6.19 29.03
N PHE A 521 22.43 6.26 29.44
CA PHE A 521 23.07 5.14 30.11
C PHE A 521 22.48 5.03 31.53
N ALA A 522 21.47 4.15 31.70
CA ALA A 522 21.13 3.70 33.03
C ALA A 522 22.33 2.94 33.57
N GLU A 523 22.94 3.46 34.64
CA GLU A 523 23.97 2.74 35.39
C GLU A 523 23.36 1.43 35.86
N VAL A 524 23.66 0.35 35.15
CA VAL A 524 23.21 -0.98 35.56
C VAL A 524 24.01 -1.31 36.81
N LYS A 525 23.41 -1.15 37.98
CA LYS A 525 23.97 -1.67 39.22
C LYS A 525 23.95 -3.18 39.13
N TYR A 526 25.04 -3.74 38.70
CA TYR A 526 25.23 -5.18 38.77
C TYR A 526 25.27 -5.60 40.24
N GLU A 527 24.52 -6.61 40.57
CA GLU A 527 24.67 -7.25 41.89
C GLU A 527 26.11 -7.76 42.01
N ALA A 528 26.66 -7.66 43.21
CA ALA A 528 27.99 -8.17 43.45
C ALA A 528 28.10 -9.66 43.01
N PRO A 529 29.21 -10.08 42.39
CA PRO A 529 29.36 -11.46 41.90
C PRO A 529 29.04 -12.52 42.96
N ALA A 530 29.34 -12.27 44.23
CA ALA A 530 29.00 -13.15 45.35
C ALA A 530 27.48 -13.33 45.51
N VAL A 531 26.67 -12.26 45.31
CA VAL A 531 25.20 -12.32 45.42
C VAL A 531 24.61 -13.10 44.25
N ILE A 532 25.17 -12.94 43.05
CA ILE A 532 24.74 -13.68 41.85
C ILE A 532 25.05 -15.17 42.03
N LEU A 533 26.24 -15.50 42.52
CA LEU A 533 26.62 -16.89 42.84
C LEU A 533 25.74 -17.54 43.89
N GLU A 534 25.37 -16.82 44.92
CA GLU A 534 24.41 -17.33 45.92
C GLU A 534 23.03 -17.60 45.32
N LYS A 535 22.53 -16.72 44.45
CA LYS A 535 21.27 -16.92 43.75
C LYS A 535 21.33 -18.14 42.82
N LEU A 536 22.43 -18.29 42.07
CA LEU A 536 22.64 -19.45 41.19
C LEU A 536 22.73 -20.76 41.99
N LEU A 537 23.53 -20.80 43.06
CA LEU A 537 23.60 -21.96 43.96
C LEU A 537 22.22 -22.31 44.54
N LYS A 538 21.48 -21.31 45.02
CA LYS A 538 20.13 -21.52 45.57
C LYS A 538 19.13 -22.02 44.50
N ALA A 539 19.26 -21.58 43.25
CA ALA A 539 18.40 -22.03 42.15
C ALA A 539 18.69 -23.49 41.77
N GLU A 540 19.98 -23.91 41.79
CA GLU A 540 20.39 -25.27 41.42
C GLU A 540 20.18 -26.28 42.54
N VAL A 541 20.36 -25.91 43.81
CA VAL A 541 20.39 -26.85 44.95
C VAL A 541 19.15 -26.75 45.83
N GLY A 542 18.30 -25.72 45.63
CA GLY A 542 17.09 -25.52 46.42
C GLY A 542 17.39 -25.30 47.92
N ALA A 543 16.83 -26.15 48.79
CA ALA A 543 16.97 -26.07 50.24
C ALA A 543 18.02 -27.06 50.79
N ALA A 544 19.02 -27.49 50.00
CA ALA A 544 20.04 -28.41 50.47
C ALA A 544 20.90 -27.80 51.59
N SER A 545 21.30 -28.64 52.57
CA SER A 545 22.13 -28.25 53.70
C SER A 545 23.61 -28.05 53.28
N ASP A 546 24.36 -27.28 54.05
CA ASP A 546 25.81 -27.10 53.84
C ASP A 546 26.60 -28.43 53.83
N GLU A 547 26.12 -29.47 54.57
CA GLU A 547 26.68 -30.80 54.61
C GLU A 547 26.43 -31.53 53.27
N ASP A 548 25.24 -31.37 52.69
CA ASP A 548 24.91 -31.92 51.36
C ASP A 548 25.76 -31.30 50.26
N LEU A 549 25.99 -29.98 50.33
CA LEU A 549 26.83 -29.23 49.40
C LEU A 549 28.31 -29.63 49.50
N ALA A 550 28.82 -29.89 50.69
CA ALA A 550 30.19 -30.35 50.90
C ALA A 550 30.47 -31.75 50.29
N SER A 551 29.45 -32.57 50.11
CA SER A 551 29.54 -33.91 49.53
C SER A 551 29.57 -33.96 48.00
N VAL A 552 29.28 -32.83 47.31
CA VAL A 552 29.21 -32.76 45.84
C VAL A 552 30.62 -32.84 45.23
N GLN A 553 30.91 -33.94 44.53
CA GLN A 553 32.24 -34.20 43.93
C GLN A 553 32.42 -33.74 42.50
N GLY A 554 31.38 -33.22 41.83
CA GLY A 554 31.48 -32.76 40.42
C GLY A 554 30.20 -32.09 39.91
N GLY A 555 30.26 -31.56 38.70
CA GLY A 555 29.13 -30.86 38.01
C GLY A 555 29.04 -29.39 38.34
N ILE A 556 28.03 -28.71 37.80
CA ILE A 556 27.84 -27.25 37.88
C ILE A 556 27.86 -26.75 39.32
N VAL A 557 27.26 -27.47 40.25
CA VAL A 557 27.22 -27.08 41.67
C VAL A 557 28.62 -27.02 42.27
N ARG A 558 29.50 -27.97 41.94
CA ARG A 558 30.89 -27.96 42.43
C ARG A 558 31.68 -26.80 41.88
N GLU A 559 31.53 -26.50 40.59
CA GLU A 559 32.17 -25.34 39.97
C GLU A 559 31.70 -24.01 40.56
N LEU A 560 30.38 -23.88 40.83
CA LEU A 560 29.83 -22.69 41.51
C LEU A 560 30.34 -22.52 42.94
N LEU A 561 30.55 -23.63 43.69
CA LEU A 561 31.13 -23.60 45.04
C LEU A 561 32.62 -23.18 45.01
N GLU A 562 33.37 -23.66 44.03
CA GLU A 562 34.76 -23.27 43.84
C GLU A 562 34.89 -21.79 43.46
N LEU A 563 34.02 -21.32 42.54
CA LEU A 563 33.93 -19.89 42.19
C LEU A 563 33.55 -19.03 43.42
N LYS A 564 32.62 -19.51 44.28
CA LYS A 564 32.24 -18.81 45.51
C LYS A 564 33.45 -18.73 46.47
N GLY A 565 34.29 -19.75 46.57
CA GLY A 565 35.48 -19.75 47.37
C GLY A 565 36.60 -18.82 46.82
N MET A 566 36.61 -18.52 45.52
CA MET A 566 37.58 -17.60 44.90
C MET A 566 37.16 -16.12 45.02
N ILE A 567 35.89 -15.82 45.18
CA ILE A 567 35.34 -14.46 45.22
C ILE A 567 35.12 -13.98 46.66
N GLY A 568 34.88 -14.87 47.59
CA GLY A 568 34.71 -14.60 49.01
C GLY A 568 35.93 -14.67 49.76
#